data_b1d9f8773529a14978558aff6d9a2a0a
#
_entry.id   b1d9f8773529a14978558aff6d9a2a0a
#
_cell.length_a   1.000
_cell.length_b   1.000
_cell.length_c   1.000
_cell.angle_alpha   90.00
_cell.angle_beta   90.00
_cell.angle_gamma   90.00
#
_symmetry.space_group_name_H-M   'P 1'
#
loop_
_entity.id
_entity.type
_entity.pdbx_description
1 polymer ?
#
loop_
_entity_poly.entity_id
_entity_poly.type
_entity_poly.pdbx_seq_one_letter_code
_entity_poly.pdbx_strand_id
1 'polypeptide(L)'
;MRGKGMQIQWEGEVKRERDAFIREFTIPQTERPITGVLWHGETTKPGAPLVCFGHGASGDRHQRPIPRIANQLARDHGFFGLSLDGPVHGRRQVGAGGREAFWPEWERPGTVGEMVRDWRNALAAISSLPEVGLGHVGYWGLSMGTIYGAPFVAAEPRISAAVLGLMGIVSKPAHYTPTIQAAAKEISCPVFFIMQLEDELFNREECLALFDAFSSSDKRLHANSGLHPFVPIDELDFSTDFLADSLKGIRPQRENMTLLVSS
;
A
#
# COMPACT_ATOMS: atom_id res chain seq x y z
N MET A 1 3.49 -33.66 0.81
CA MET A 1 4.52 -32.94 0.04
C MET A 1 4.59 -31.53 0.62
N ARG A 2 5.69 -31.17 1.30
CA ARG A 2 5.92 -29.78 1.72
C ARG A 2 6.17 -28.99 0.42
N GLY A 3 5.26 -28.08 0.07
CA GLY A 3 5.43 -27.20 -1.09
C GLY A 3 6.79 -26.51 -0.99
N LYS A 4 7.56 -26.49 -2.09
CA LYS A 4 8.77 -25.65 -2.17
C LYS A 4 8.31 -24.23 -1.87
N GLY A 5 8.70 -23.70 -0.70
CA GLY A 5 8.45 -22.31 -0.34
C GLY A 5 8.98 -21.43 -1.47
N MET A 6 8.27 -20.34 -1.77
CA MET A 6 8.71 -19.38 -2.77
C MET A 6 10.07 -18.84 -2.37
N GLN A 7 11.08 -19.09 -3.21
CA GLN A 7 12.47 -18.77 -2.92
C GLN A 7 12.73 -17.31 -3.31
N ILE A 8 13.09 -16.48 -2.31
CA ILE A 8 13.54 -15.12 -2.55
C ILE A 8 14.96 -15.17 -3.12
N GLN A 9 15.18 -14.50 -4.24
CA GLN A 9 16.48 -14.22 -4.80
C GLN A 9 16.83 -12.76 -4.48
N TRP A 10 17.80 -12.58 -3.57
CA TRP A 10 18.30 -11.26 -3.23
C TRP A 10 19.20 -10.73 -4.35
N GLU A 11 19.10 -9.43 -4.62
CA GLU A 11 19.83 -8.78 -5.69
C GLU A 11 20.82 -7.77 -5.14
N GLY A 12 22.08 -7.98 -5.52
CA GLY A 12 23.17 -7.14 -5.03
C GLY A 12 23.39 -7.22 -3.52
N GLU A 13 24.15 -6.27 -3.03
CA GLU A 13 24.43 -6.10 -1.60
C GLU A 13 23.35 -5.25 -0.93
N VAL A 14 23.25 -5.35 0.39
CA VAL A 14 22.43 -4.42 1.20
C VAL A 14 23.00 -3.02 1.05
N LYS A 15 22.16 -2.08 0.64
CA LYS A 15 22.53 -0.67 0.54
C LYS A 15 22.03 0.09 1.75
N ARG A 16 22.76 1.08 2.20
CA ARG A 16 22.29 2.05 3.19
C ARG A 16 21.87 3.32 2.46
N GLU A 17 20.62 3.69 2.60
CA GLU A 17 20.08 4.95 2.12
C GLU A 17 19.53 5.76 3.30
N ARG A 18 20.17 6.88 3.63
CA ARG A 18 19.89 7.68 4.80
C ARG A 18 19.98 6.82 6.08
N ASP A 19 18.84 6.57 6.74
CA ASP A 19 18.75 5.90 8.03
C ASP A 19 18.21 4.47 7.94
N ALA A 20 17.98 3.97 6.72
CA ALA A 20 17.48 2.62 6.49
C ALA A 20 18.43 1.79 5.62
N PHE A 21 18.39 0.49 5.81
CA PHE A 21 18.99 -0.50 4.94
C PHE A 21 17.96 -0.95 3.91
N ILE A 22 18.39 -1.11 2.68
CA ILE A 22 17.58 -1.46 1.53
C ILE A 22 18.15 -2.70 0.88
N ARG A 23 17.29 -3.65 0.57
CA ARG A 23 17.66 -4.83 -0.18
C ARG A 23 16.63 -5.16 -1.23
N GLU A 24 17.04 -5.24 -2.47
CA GLU A 24 16.19 -5.62 -3.58
C GLU A 24 16.09 -7.13 -3.72
N PHE A 25 14.97 -7.60 -4.25
CA PHE A 25 14.73 -9.02 -4.43
C PHE A 25 13.88 -9.32 -5.66
N THR A 26 13.98 -10.57 -6.09
CA THR A 26 13.08 -11.19 -7.06
C THR A 26 12.57 -12.52 -6.50
N ILE A 27 11.28 -12.77 -6.65
CA ILE A 27 10.68 -14.09 -6.44
C ILE A 27 10.32 -14.62 -7.82
N PRO A 28 11.04 -15.65 -8.32
CA PRO A 28 10.77 -16.24 -9.62
C PRO A 28 9.37 -16.86 -9.66
N GLN A 29 8.65 -16.61 -10.73
CA GLN A 29 7.39 -17.25 -11.07
C GLN A 29 7.41 -17.66 -12.55
N THR A 30 6.51 -18.58 -12.94
CA THR A 30 6.49 -19.15 -14.28
C THR A 30 6.21 -18.10 -15.36
N GLU A 31 5.27 -17.18 -15.10
CA GLU A 31 4.84 -16.21 -16.10
C GLU A 31 5.50 -14.84 -15.91
N ARG A 32 5.51 -14.34 -14.68
CA ARG A 32 5.99 -13.00 -14.38
C ARG A 32 6.60 -12.96 -12.97
N PRO A 33 7.91 -12.64 -12.83
CA PRO A 33 8.54 -12.57 -11.53
C PRO A 33 7.92 -11.47 -10.67
N ILE A 34 7.91 -11.67 -9.36
CA ILE A 34 7.64 -10.59 -8.40
C ILE A 34 8.97 -9.90 -8.11
N THR A 35 9.05 -8.61 -8.33
CA THR A 35 10.21 -7.79 -8.02
C THR A 35 9.86 -6.78 -6.95
N GLY A 36 10.75 -6.61 -5.99
CA GLY A 36 10.46 -5.77 -4.83
C GLY A 36 11.70 -5.30 -4.10
N VAL A 37 11.45 -4.54 -3.05
CA VAL A 37 12.46 -4.00 -2.15
C VAL A 37 11.98 -4.07 -0.71
N LEU A 38 12.89 -4.44 0.18
CA LEU A 38 12.70 -4.49 1.63
C LEU A 38 13.55 -3.40 2.29
N TRP A 39 12.90 -2.60 3.16
CA TRP A 39 13.55 -1.62 4.04
C TRP A 39 13.54 -2.13 5.48
N HIS A 40 14.60 -1.84 6.22
CA HIS A 40 14.65 -1.98 7.67
C HIS A 40 15.62 -0.97 8.29
N GLY A 41 15.43 -0.60 9.53
CA GLY A 41 16.35 0.23 10.31
C GLY A 41 17.36 -0.59 11.13
N GLU A 42 18.28 0.09 11.79
CA GLU A 42 19.26 -0.54 12.72
C GLU A 42 18.56 -1.18 13.93
N THR A 43 17.43 -0.64 14.35
CA THR A 43 16.65 -1.09 15.51
C THR A 43 15.54 -2.07 15.17
N THR A 44 15.32 -2.34 13.89
CA THR A 44 14.26 -3.24 13.43
C THR A 44 14.56 -4.69 13.87
N LYS A 45 13.59 -5.33 14.50
CA LYS A 45 13.73 -6.68 15.06
C LYS A 45 12.77 -7.65 14.38
N PRO A 46 13.07 -8.95 14.35
CA PRO A 46 12.11 -9.96 13.93
C PRO A 46 10.77 -9.81 14.65
N GLY A 47 9.67 -9.90 13.90
CA GLY A 47 8.33 -9.68 14.42
C GLY A 47 7.89 -8.22 14.54
N ALA A 48 8.75 -7.27 14.15
CA ALA A 48 8.33 -5.87 14.04
C ALA A 48 7.23 -5.70 12.98
N PRO A 49 6.38 -4.67 13.10
CA PRO A 49 5.39 -4.36 12.07
C PRO A 49 6.03 -4.16 10.69
N LEU A 50 5.27 -4.50 9.65
CA LEU A 50 5.67 -4.34 8.25
C LEU A 50 4.62 -3.53 7.50
N VAL A 51 5.07 -2.52 6.73
CA VAL A 51 4.18 -1.74 5.86
C VAL A 51 4.45 -2.10 4.40
N CYS A 52 3.39 -2.52 3.71
CA CYS A 52 3.38 -2.74 2.27
C CYS A 52 3.09 -1.43 1.54
N PHE A 53 3.89 -1.08 0.52
CA PHE A 53 3.78 0.16 -0.24
C PHE A 53 3.40 -0.10 -1.69
N GLY A 54 2.23 0.38 -2.12
CA GLY A 54 1.80 0.39 -3.50
C GLY A 54 2.10 1.73 -4.17
N HIS A 55 2.82 1.71 -5.30
CA HIS A 55 3.17 2.91 -6.05
C HIS A 55 2.07 3.34 -7.03
N GLY A 56 2.16 4.58 -7.53
CA GLY A 56 1.28 5.14 -8.58
C GLY A 56 1.71 4.71 -9.98
N ALA A 57 0.84 4.95 -10.98
CA ALA A 57 1.03 4.51 -12.37
C ALA A 57 2.21 5.16 -13.11
N SER A 58 2.85 6.19 -12.56
CA SER A 58 3.99 6.87 -13.17
C SER A 58 5.35 6.44 -12.64
N GLY A 59 5.40 5.48 -11.72
CA GLY A 59 6.63 5.09 -11.05
C GLY A 59 6.84 3.58 -10.93
N ASP A 60 7.57 3.20 -9.92
CA ASP A 60 7.90 1.83 -9.57
C ASP A 60 8.00 1.68 -8.04
N ARG A 61 8.52 0.55 -7.56
CA ARG A 61 8.73 0.27 -6.13
C ARG A 61 9.52 1.33 -5.36
N HIS A 62 10.26 2.22 -6.05
CA HIS A 62 11.02 3.34 -5.48
C HIS A 62 10.37 4.71 -5.70
N GLN A 63 9.14 4.74 -6.23
CA GLN A 63 8.45 6.01 -6.49
C GLN A 63 8.31 6.84 -5.21
N ARG A 64 8.65 8.13 -5.30
CA ARG A 64 8.33 9.06 -4.22
C ARG A 64 6.82 9.11 -3.98
N PRO A 65 6.34 9.12 -2.73
CA PRO A 65 7.10 9.35 -1.49
C PRO A 65 7.52 8.06 -0.76
N ILE A 66 7.37 6.87 -1.34
CA ILE A 66 7.60 5.57 -0.67
C ILE A 66 8.93 5.52 0.08
N PRO A 67 10.11 5.85 -0.52
CA PRO A 67 11.37 5.78 0.21
C PRO A 67 11.43 6.72 1.43
N ARG A 68 10.76 7.89 1.39
CA ARG A 68 10.67 8.80 2.54
C ARG A 68 9.93 8.15 3.70
N ILE A 69 8.73 7.63 3.42
CA ILE A 69 7.86 7.02 4.45
C ILE A 69 8.50 5.75 5.01
N ALA A 70 9.04 4.89 4.14
CA ALA A 70 9.72 3.67 4.55
C ALA A 70 10.93 3.94 5.45
N ASN A 71 11.78 4.94 5.09
CA ASN A 71 12.89 5.38 5.92
C ASN A 71 12.44 5.92 7.28
N GLN A 72 11.38 6.76 7.31
CA GLN A 72 10.84 7.31 8.55
C GLN A 72 10.32 6.21 9.47
N LEU A 73 9.52 5.27 8.95
CA LEU A 73 9.00 4.14 9.72
C LEU A 73 10.12 3.22 10.24
N ALA A 74 11.14 2.98 9.42
CA ALA A 74 12.29 2.16 9.81
C ALA A 74 13.12 2.82 10.92
N ARG A 75 13.43 4.13 10.77
CA ARG A 75 14.24 4.90 11.72
C ARG A 75 13.52 5.13 13.04
N ASP A 76 12.28 5.66 12.99
CA ASP A 76 11.58 6.20 14.16
C ASP A 76 10.76 5.14 14.89
N HIS A 77 10.38 4.08 14.17
CA HIS A 77 9.49 3.05 14.72
C HIS A 77 10.07 1.62 14.65
N GLY A 78 11.20 1.43 13.97
CA GLY A 78 11.80 0.11 13.81
C GLY A 78 10.95 -0.85 12.96
N PHE A 79 10.14 -0.33 12.03
CA PHE A 79 9.29 -1.14 11.16
C PHE A 79 10.05 -1.64 9.93
N PHE A 80 9.53 -2.71 9.32
CA PHE A 80 9.89 -3.08 7.97
C PHE A 80 9.05 -2.32 6.94
N GLY A 81 9.65 -2.05 5.78
CA GLY A 81 8.94 -1.57 4.59
C GLY A 81 9.07 -2.60 3.46
N LEU A 82 8.00 -2.86 2.73
CA LEU A 82 7.98 -3.74 1.57
C LEU A 82 7.27 -3.05 0.41
N SER A 83 7.96 -2.84 -0.71
CA SER A 83 7.33 -2.35 -1.93
C SER A 83 7.56 -3.31 -3.09
N LEU A 84 6.57 -3.45 -3.94
CA LEU A 84 6.63 -4.28 -5.15
C LEU A 84 6.46 -3.41 -6.39
N ASP A 85 7.04 -3.85 -7.51
CA ASP A 85 6.67 -3.32 -8.81
C ASP A 85 5.25 -3.78 -9.17
N GLY A 86 4.42 -2.83 -9.53
CA GLY A 86 3.12 -3.11 -10.11
C GLY A 86 3.24 -3.85 -11.45
N PRO A 87 2.13 -4.37 -12.00
CA PRO A 87 2.12 -4.93 -13.33
C PRO A 87 2.67 -3.91 -14.33
N VAL A 88 3.53 -4.35 -15.24
CA VAL A 88 4.17 -3.57 -16.33
C VAL A 88 5.01 -2.36 -15.87
N HIS A 89 5.41 -2.30 -14.59
CA HIS A 89 6.22 -1.23 -14.03
C HIS A 89 7.59 -1.72 -13.54
N GLY A 90 8.51 -0.81 -13.36
CA GLY A 90 9.83 -1.09 -12.82
C GLY A 90 10.55 -2.21 -13.58
N ARG A 91 10.98 -3.27 -12.90
CA ARG A 91 11.63 -4.44 -13.53
C ARG A 91 10.67 -5.40 -14.22
N ARG A 92 9.38 -5.17 -14.09
CA ARG A 92 8.30 -5.86 -14.80
C ARG A 92 7.81 -5.07 -16.03
N GLN A 93 8.54 -4.01 -16.40
CA GLN A 93 8.19 -3.11 -17.50
C GLN A 93 8.03 -3.86 -18.83
N VAL A 94 7.01 -3.48 -19.58
CA VAL A 94 6.74 -3.91 -20.94
C VAL A 94 6.77 -2.68 -21.84
N GLY A 95 7.48 -2.75 -22.96
CA GLY A 95 7.60 -1.64 -23.89
C GLY A 95 8.23 -0.40 -23.23
N ALA A 96 7.63 0.78 -23.46
CA ALA A 96 8.08 2.04 -22.86
C ALA A 96 7.79 2.15 -21.35
N GLY A 97 6.91 1.29 -20.82
CA GLY A 97 6.51 1.34 -19.42
C GLY A 97 5.58 2.50 -19.05
N GLY A 98 5.46 2.77 -17.75
CA GLY A 98 4.71 3.90 -17.22
C GLY A 98 3.22 3.85 -17.54
N ARG A 99 2.60 5.04 -17.65
CA ARG A 99 1.14 5.15 -17.87
C ARG A 99 0.67 4.51 -19.18
N GLU A 100 1.47 4.55 -20.23
CA GLU A 100 1.08 4.01 -21.54
C GLU A 100 0.96 2.48 -21.50
N ALA A 101 1.85 1.80 -20.78
CA ALA A 101 1.76 0.36 -20.58
C ALA A 101 0.69 -0.02 -19.54
N PHE A 102 0.40 0.90 -18.60
CA PHE A 102 -0.56 0.65 -17.52
C PHE A 102 -2.00 0.57 -18.01
N TRP A 103 -2.44 1.44 -18.91
CA TRP A 103 -3.83 1.47 -19.35
C TRP A 103 -4.31 0.14 -19.96
N PRO A 104 -3.59 -0.48 -20.93
CA PRO A 104 -3.98 -1.77 -21.48
C PRO A 104 -3.91 -2.90 -20.43
N GLU A 105 -2.93 -2.84 -19.51
CA GLU A 105 -2.82 -3.83 -18.45
C GLU A 105 -3.96 -3.71 -17.45
N TRP A 106 -4.39 -2.50 -17.14
CA TRP A 106 -5.50 -2.26 -16.22
C TRP A 106 -6.84 -2.78 -16.76
N GLU A 107 -7.05 -2.67 -18.06
CA GLU A 107 -8.23 -3.20 -18.72
C GLU A 107 -8.19 -4.71 -18.90
N ARG A 108 -7.03 -5.32 -18.71
CA ARG A 108 -6.86 -6.77 -18.85
C ARG A 108 -7.60 -7.53 -17.74
N PRO A 109 -8.50 -8.49 -18.12
CA PRO A 109 -9.17 -9.32 -17.15
C PRO A 109 -8.17 -10.08 -16.27
N GLY A 110 -8.40 -10.08 -14.95
CA GLY A 110 -7.59 -10.81 -13.98
C GLY A 110 -6.37 -10.09 -13.43
N THR A 111 -5.95 -8.94 -13.99
CA THR A 111 -4.75 -8.19 -13.55
C THR A 111 -4.78 -7.85 -12.06
N VAL A 112 -5.93 -7.43 -11.53
CA VAL A 112 -6.09 -7.11 -10.10
C VAL A 112 -5.88 -8.35 -9.24
N GLY A 113 -6.53 -9.48 -9.60
CA GLY A 113 -6.37 -10.74 -8.87
C GLY A 113 -4.95 -11.28 -8.91
N GLU A 114 -4.23 -11.10 -10.02
CA GLU A 114 -2.82 -11.44 -10.15
C GLU A 114 -1.95 -10.59 -9.22
N MET A 115 -2.16 -9.27 -9.17
CA MET A 115 -1.40 -8.41 -8.27
C MET A 115 -1.69 -8.68 -6.80
N VAL A 116 -2.94 -9.03 -6.44
CA VAL A 116 -3.29 -9.50 -5.08
C VAL A 116 -2.52 -10.77 -4.73
N ARG A 117 -2.44 -11.75 -5.66
CA ARG A 117 -1.63 -12.96 -5.44
C ARG A 117 -0.15 -12.63 -5.28
N ASP A 118 0.39 -11.72 -6.09
CA ASP A 118 1.79 -11.28 -6.01
C ASP A 118 2.09 -10.69 -4.63
N TRP A 119 1.24 -9.79 -4.13
CA TRP A 119 1.36 -9.22 -2.80
C TRP A 119 1.32 -10.28 -1.69
N ARG A 120 0.36 -11.19 -1.74
CA ARG A 120 0.24 -12.26 -0.74
C ARG A 120 1.44 -13.21 -0.77
N ASN A 121 1.93 -13.52 -1.96
CA ASN A 121 3.09 -14.36 -2.17
C ASN A 121 4.37 -13.70 -1.64
N ALA A 122 4.58 -12.42 -1.96
CA ALA A 122 5.73 -11.66 -1.47
C ALA A 122 5.70 -11.51 0.06
N LEU A 123 4.53 -11.13 0.61
CA LEU A 123 4.37 -11.00 2.05
C LEU A 123 4.61 -12.33 2.78
N ALA A 124 4.11 -13.44 2.25
CA ALA A 124 4.36 -14.76 2.83
C ALA A 124 5.84 -15.15 2.78
N ALA A 125 6.51 -14.92 1.64
CA ALA A 125 7.92 -15.21 1.47
C ALA A 125 8.79 -14.37 2.41
N ILE A 126 8.56 -13.05 2.46
CA ILE A 126 9.32 -12.11 3.32
C ILE A 126 9.07 -12.42 4.80
N SER A 127 7.82 -12.66 5.21
CA SER A 127 7.50 -12.99 6.60
C SER A 127 8.05 -14.35 7.06
N SER A 128 8.42 -15.23 6.14
CA SER A 128 9.04 -16.52 6.46
C SER A 128 10.54 -16.43 6.77
N LEU A 129 11.15 -15.28 6.50
CA LEU A 129 12.55 -15.04 6.82
C LEU A 129 12.72 -14.88 8.33
N PRO A 130 13.67 -15.59 8.96
CA PRO A 130 13.89 -15.50 10.41
C PRO A 130 14.21 -14.08 10.89
N GLU A 131 14.87 -13.28 10.05
CA GLU A 131 15.22 -11.90 10.33
C GLU A 131 14.05 -10.93 10.24
N VAL A 132 12.93 -11.32 9.58
CA VAL A 132 11.71 -10.51 9.47
C VAL A 132 10.64 -11.01 10.44
N GLY A 133 10.25 -12.27 10.32
CA GLY A 133 9.20 -12.84 11.16
C GLY A 133 7.79 -12.34 10.82
N LEU A 134 6.84 -12.67 11.69
CA LEU A 134 5.43 -12.31 11.56
C LEU A 134 5.10 -11.18 12.53
N GLY A 135 4.86 -9.97 12.02
CA GLY A 135 4.36 -8.82 12.76
C GLY A 135 2.99 -8.37 12.26
N HIS A 136 2.47 -7.28 12.84
CA HIS A 136 1.32 -6.58 12.28
C HIS A 136 1.67 -6.03 10.89
N VAL A 137 0.71 -6.04 9.98
CA VAL A 137 0.92 -5.56 8.61
C VAL A 137 0.06 -4.32 8.37
N GLY A 138 0.68 -3.28 7.81
CA GLY A 138 -0.01 -2.10 7.29
C GLY A 138 0.07 -2.04 5.77
N TYR A 139 -0.78 -1.22 5.19
CA TYR A 139 -0.73 -0.90 3.77
C TYR A 139 -0.72 0.61 3.55
N TRP A 140 0.08 1.09 2.62
CA TRP A 140 0.09 2.46 2.12
C TRP A 140 0.11 2.46 0.60
N GLY A 141 -0.85 3.13 -0.05
CA GLY A 141 -0.84 3.23 -1.50
C GLY A 141 -1.90 4.20 -2.01
N LEU A 142 -1.49 5.10 -2.91
CA LEU A 142 -2.35 6.11 -3.51
C LEU A 142 -2.48 5.88 -5.01
N SER A 143 -3.59 6.30 -5.62
CA SER A 143 -3.87 6.18 -7.06
C SER A 143 -3.83 4.71 -7.50
N MET A 144 -2.97 4.31 -8.44
CA MET A 144 -2.77 2.90 -8.80
C MET A 144 -2.47 2.04 -7.56
N GLY A 145 -1.76 2.58 -6.55
CA GLY A 145 -1.57 1.91 -5.27
C GLY A 145 -2.88 1.60 -4.55
N THR A 146 -3.92 2.43 -4.68
CA THR A 146 -5.26 2.10 -4.18
C THR A 146 -5.97 1.07 -5.08
N ILE A 147 -5.81 1.15 -6.41
CA ILE A 147 -6.45 0.24 -7.36
C ILE A 147 -6.13 -1.22 -7.05
N TYR A 148 -4.85 -1.51 -6.87
CA TYR A 148 -4.38 -2.86 -6.52
C TYR A 148 -4.38 -3.11 -5.01
N GLY A 149 -4.23 -2.02 -4.22
CA GLY A 149 -4.12 -2.11 -2.77
C GLY A 149 -5.43 -2.40 -2.07
N ALA A 150 -6.53 -1.77 -2.43
CA ALA A 150 -7.80 -2.02 -1.77
C ALA A 150 -8.24 -3.50 -1.89
N PRO A 151 -8.16 -4.15 -3.06
CA PRO A 151 -8.40 -5.60 -3.17
C PRO A 151 -7.40 -6.45 -2.36
N PHE A 152 -6.13 -6.02 -2.27
CA PHE A 152 -5.14 -6.73 -1.45
C PHE A 152 -5.45 -6.59 0.04
N VAL A 153 -5.77 -5.39 0.53
CA VAL A 153 -6.16 -5.14 1.92
C VAL A 153 -7.38 -5.99 2.30
N ALA A 154 -8.39 -6.05 1.43
CA ALA A 154 -9.57 -6.87 1.65
C ALA A 154 -9.26 -8.39 1.70
N ALA A 155 -8.31 -8.86 0.89
CA ALA A 155 -7.98 -10.28 0.77
C ALA A 155 -6.94 -10.78 1.78
N GLU A 156 -6.24 -9.89 2.49
CA GLU A 156 -5.15 -10.25 3.40
C GLU A 156 -5.50 -9.94 4.87
N PRO A 157 -5.92 -10.91 5.65
CA PRO A 157 -6.44 -10.69 7.01
C PRO A 157 -5.38 -10.20 8.02
N ARG A 158 -4.09 -10.25 7.67
CA ARG A 158 -3.01 -9.71 8.51
C ARG A 158 -2.91 -8.19 8.45
N ILE A 159 -3.54 -7.54 7.45
CA ILE A 159 -3.50 -6.08 7.35
C ILE A 159 -4.44 -5.49 8.38
N SER A 160 -3.85 -4.76 9.32
CA SER A 160 -4.51 -4.18 10.47
C SER A 160 -4.67 -2.65 10.39
N ALA A 161 -4.16 -2.01 9.36
CA ALA A 161 -4.41 -0.60 9.04
C ALA A 161 -4.06 -0.30 7.57
N ALA A 162 -4.77 0.64 6.94
CA ALA A 162 -4.52 1.02 5.55
C ALA A 162 -4.60 2.53 5.32
N VAL A 163 -3.64 3.04 4.54
CA VAL A 163 -3.70 4.37 3.92
C VAL A 163 -4.00 4.17 2.44
N LEU A 164 -5.13 4.70 2.00
CA LEU A 164 -5.63 4.62 0.63
C LEU A 164 -6.00 6.03 0.15
N GLY A 165 -6.20 6.22 -1.13
CA GLY A 165 -6.65 7.53 -1.63
C GLY A 165 -6.30 7.77 -3.08
N LEU A 166 -6.54 9.01 -3.52
CA LEU A 166 -6.41 9.43 -4.92
C LEU A 166 -7.11 8.46 -5.88
N MET A 167 -8.30 8.05 -5.48
CA MET A 167 -9.10 7.06 -6.18
C MET A 167 -10.57 7.27 -5.87
N GLY A 168 -11.43 7.01 -6.84
CA GLY A 168 -12.87 7.08 -6.71
C GLY A 168 -13.58 5.90 -7.36
N ILE A 169 -14.86 5.74 -7.03
CA ILE A 169 -15.77 4.84 -7.72
C ILE A 169 -16.33 5.61 -8.91
N VAL A 170 -15.82 5.37 -10.11
CA VAL A 170 -16.26 6.10 -11.30
C VAL A 170 -17.69 5.71 -11.70
N SER A 171 -18.46 6.72 -12.07
CA SER A 171 -19.86 6.60 -12.49
C SER A 171 -20.03 5.87 -13.83
N LYS A 172 -19.02 5.85 -14.67
CA LYS A 172 -19.01 5.05 -15.90
C LYS A 172 -18.43 3.66 -15.58
N PRO A 173 -19.04 2.58 -16.05
CA PRO A 173 -18.58 1.24 -15.76
C PRO A 173 -17.16 1.03 -16.33
N ALA A 174 -16.18 1.19 -15.49
CA ALA A 174 -14.83 0.71 -15.74
C ALA A 174 -14.72 -0.70 -15.15
N HIS A 175 -13.96 -1.57 -15.77
CA HIS A 175 -13.83 -2.98 -15.37
C HIS A 175 -13.42 -3.20 -13.91
N TYR A 176 -12.73 -2.25 -13.32
CA TYR A 176 -12.23 -2.34 -11.94
C TYR A 176 -13.24 -1.83 -10.89
N THR A 177 -14.19 -0.99 -11.26
CA THR A 177 -15.15 -0.39 -10.31
C THR A 177 -15.86 -1.46 -9.47
N PRO A 178 -16.42 -2.54 -10.04
CA PRO A 178 -17.04 -3.60 -9.24
C PRO A 178 -16.07 -4.27 -8.27
N THR A 179 -14.82 -4.49 -8.69
CA THR A 179 -13.78 -5.12 -7.86
C THR A 179 -13.39 -4.24 -6.69
N ILE A 180 -13.22 -2.93 -6.92
CA ILE A 180 -12.86 -1.98 -5.85
C ILE A 180 -14.05 -1.76 -4.90
N GLN A 181 -15.28 -1.67 -5.41
CA GLN A 181 -16.47 -1.57 -4.58
C GLN A 181 -16.66 -2.81 -3.69
N ALA A 182 -16.45 -4.00 -4.23
CA ALA A 182 -16.53 -5.23 -3.46
C ALA A 182 -15.43 -5.26 -2.37
N ALA A 183 -14.20 -4.91 -2.73
CA ALA A 183 -13.09 -4.84 -1.79
C ALA A 183 -13.35 -3.83 -0.67
N ALA A 184 -13.84 -2.63 -0.99
CA ALA A 184 -14.12 -1.60 0.01
C ALA A 184 -15.11 -2.08 1.10
N LYS A 185 -16.12 -2.86 0.71
CA LYS A 185 -17.09 -3.46 1.64
C LYS A 185 -16.49 -4.51 2.57
N GLU A 186 -15.38 -5.11 2.20
CA GLU A 186 -14.68 -6.11 3.01
C GLU A 186 -13.58 -5.50 3.89
N ILE A 187 -13.18 -4.23 3.65
CA ILE A 187 -12.15 -3.55 4.45
C ILE A 187 -12.74 -3.06 5.75
N SER A 188 -12.43 -3.73 6.83
CA SER A 188 -12.88 -3.42 8.21
C SER A 188 -11.78 -2.87 9.11
N CYS A 189 -10.51 -2.96 8.72
CA CYS A 189 -9.41 -2.36 9.47
C CYS A 189 -9.47 -0.82 9.43
N PRO A 190 -8.79 -0.10 10.35
CA PRO A 190 -8.67 1.35 10.29
C PRO A 190 -8.19 1.85 8.94
N VAL A 191 -8.87 2.86 8.37
CA VAL A 191 -8.57 3.46 7.06
C VAL A 191 -8.30 4.95 7.21
N PHE A 192 -7.18 5.40 6.65
CA PHE A 192 -6.91 6.81 6.39
C PHE A 192 -6.98 7.05 4.89
N PHE A 193 -7.92 7.89 4.46
CA PHE A 193 -8.19 8.15 3.05
C PHE A 193 -7.79 9.58 2.68
N ILE A 194 -6.98 9.72 1.62
CA ILE A 194 -6.50 11.02 1.13
C ILE A 194 -7.15 11.32 -0.21
N MET A 195 -7.74 12.51 -0.36
CA MET A 195 -8.27 12.99 -1.64
C MET A 195 -7.80 14.41 -1.94
N GLN A 196 -7.74 14.74 -3.24
CA GLN A 196 -7.50 16.09 -3.71
C GLN A 196 -8.82 16.71 -4.20
N LEU A 197 -9.04 17.98 -3.88
CA LEU A 197 -10.31 18.66 -4.16
C LEU A 197 -10.46 19.03 -5.65
N GLU A 198 -9.36 19.24 -6.35
CA GLU A 198 -9.28 19.52 -7.77
C GLU A 198 -8.69 18.35 -8.58
N ASP A 199 -8.86 17.12 -8.08
CA ASP A 199 -8.39 15.91 -8.77
C ASP A 199 -9.02 15.79 -10.16
N GLU A 200 -8.20 15.80 -11.19
CA GLU A 200 -8.63 15.76 -12.59
C GLU A 200 -8.92 14.34 -13.10
N LEU A 201 -8.60 13.32 -12.30
CA LEU A 201 -8.84 11.91 -12.64
C LEU A 201 -10.07 11.35 -11.91
N PHE A 202 -10.27 11.75 -10.66
CA PHE A 202 -11.37 11.27 -9.81
C PHE A 202 -12.02 12.46 -9.12
N ASN A 203 -13.26 12.75 -9.47
CA ASN A 203 -13.99 13.85 -8.86
C ASN A 203 -14.36 13.58 -7.40
N ARG A 204 -14.79 14.62 -6.69
CA ARG A 204 -15.10 14.56 -5.25
C ARG A 204 -16.15 13.51 -4.91
N GLU A 205 -17.20 13.45 -5.70
CA GLU A 205 -18.33 12.53 -5.45
C GLU A 205 -17.87 11.08 -5.60
N GLU A 206 -17.04 10.79 -6.58
CA GLU A 206 -16.47 9.46 -6.80
C GLU A 206 -15.52 9.05 -5.65
N CYS A 207 -14.69 9.99 -5.17
CA CYS A 207 -13.81 9.77 -4.03
C CYS A 207 -14.60 9.53 -2.73
N LEU A 208 -15.63 10.36 -2.46
CA LEU A 208 -16.50 10.20 -1.31
C LEU A 208 -17.29 8.89 -1.39
N ALA A 209 -17.77 8.51 -2.57
CA ALA A 209 -18.47 7.23 -2.76
C ALA A 209 -17.58 6.03 -2.41
N LEU A 210 -16.27 6.08 -2.73
CA LEU A 210 -15.33 5.05 -2.33
C LEU A 210 -15.09 5.07 -0.81
N PHE A 211 -14.87 6.25 -0.24
CA PHE A 211 -14.69 6.41 1.21
C PHE A 211 -15.89 5.88 2.00
N ASP A 212 -17.10 6.20 1.56
CA ASP A 212 -18.34 5.73 2.20
C ASP A 212 -18.50 4.22 2.13
N ALA A 213 -18.01 3.60 1.05
CA ALA A 213 -18.11 2.15 0.83
C ALA A 213 -17.25 1.31 1.78
N PHE A 214 -16.21 1.89 2.43
CA PHE A 214 -15.40 1.14 3.40
C PHE A 214 -16.24 0.74 4.62
N SER A 215 -16.24 -0.56 4.95
CA SER A 215 -16.93 -1.11 6.12
C SER A 215 -16.25 -0.77 7.45
N SER A 216 -15.06 -0.18 7.41
CA SER A 216 -14.33 0.21 8.60
C SER A 216 -15.15 1.18 9.47
N SER A 217 -15.27 0.88 10.77
CA SER A 217 -15.84 1.78 11.77
C SER A 217 -14.87 2.90 12.18
N ASP A 218 -13.57 2.74 11.91
CA ASP A 218 -12.51 3.72 12.15
C ASP A 218 -11.92 4.18 10.81
N LYS A 219 -12.60 5.10 10.15
CA LYS A 219 -12.15 5.68 8.89
C LYS A 219 -12.06 7.20 8.98
N ARG A 220 -10.99 7.76 8.43
CA ARG A 220 -10.71 9.21 8.39
C ARG A 220 -10.47 9.64 6.96
N LEU A 221 -10.96 10.82 6.61
CA LEU A 221 -10.75 11.42 5.30
C LEU A 221 -10.07 12.77 5.48
N HIS A 222 -8.97 12.96 4.76
CA HIS A 222 -8.35 14.26 4.56
C HIS A 222 -8.49 14.68 3.11
N ALA A 223 -8.95 15.91 2.91
CA ALA A 223 -9.17 16.52 1.62
C ALA A 223 -8.31 17.77 1.47
N ASN A 224 -7.45 17.80 0.47
CA ASN A 224 -6.51 18.87 0.24
C ASN A 224 -6.80 19.57 -1.08
N SER A 225 -6.51 20.87 -1.17
CA SER A 225 -6.52 21.57 -2.44
C SER A 225 -5.40 21.10 -3.34
N GLY A 226 -5.65 21.00 -4.64
CA GLY A 226 -4.67 20.65 -5.65
C GLY A 226 -5.11 19.54 -6.58
N LEU A 227 -4.30 19.33 -7.61
CA LEU A 227 -4.48 18.29 -8.61
C LEU A 227 -4.03 16.92 -8.11
N HIS A 228 -4.38 15.86 -8.83
CA HIS A 228 -4.14 14.47 -8.47
C HIS A 228 -2.77 14.16 -7.82
N PRO A 229 -1.60 14.58 -8.37
CA PRO A 229 -0.32 14.16 -7.80
C PRO A 229 0.20 15.05 -6.66
N PHE A 230 -0.47 16.16 -6.34
CA PHE A 230 0.07 17.18 -5.42
C PHE A 230 -0.36 16.99 -3.98
N VAL A 231 -0.06 15.83 -3.42
CA VAL A 231 -0.31 15.55 -1.99
C VAL A 231 0.67 16.36 -1.14
N PRO A 232 0.17 17.18 -0.16
CA PRO A 232 1.02 17.92 0.76
C PRO A 232 1.95 17.02 1.58
N ILE A 233 3.13 17.56 1.96
CA ILE A 233 4.12 16.79 2.72
C ILE A 233 3.59 16.41 4.10
N ASP A 234 2.87 17.29 4.76
CA ASP A 234 2.27 17.05 6.06
C ASP A 234 1.23 15.92 6.03
N GLU A 235 0.51 15.71 4.91
CA GLU A 235 -0.35 14.55 4.74
C GLU A 235 0.43 13.24 4.71
N LEU A 236 1.66 13.27 4.19
CA LEU A 236 2.54 12.10 4.23
C LEU A 236 2.95 11.78 5.67
N ASP A 237 3.25 12.81 6.45
CA ASP A 237 3.61 12.65 7.86
C ASP A 237 2.39 12.16 8.67
N PHE A 238 1.20 12.74 8.50
CA PHE A 238 -0.04 12.23 9.10
C PHE A 238 -0.33 10.77 8.74
N SER A 239 -0.11 10.39 7.49
CA SER A 239 -0.33 9.01 7.05
C SER A 239 0.68 8.04 7.69
N THR A 240 1.91 8.50 7.90
CA THR A 240 2.96 7.73 8.56
C THR A 240 2.63 7.52 10.04
N ASP A 241 2.26 8.59 10.74
CA ASP A 241 1.87 8.55 12.16
C ASP A 241 0.61 7.67 12.37
N PHE A 242 -0.38 7.80 11.46
CA PHE A 242 -1.57 6.96 11.48
C PHE A 242 -1.22 5.46 11.43
N LEU A 243 -0.32 5.06 10.52
CA LEU A 243 0.13 3.67 10.42
C LEU A 243 0.93 3.26 11.65
N ALA A 244 1.86 4.10 12.11
CA ALA A 244 2.68 3.81 13.26
C ALA A 244 1.84 3.56 14.51
N ASP A 245 0.88 4.44 14.80
CA ASP A 245 -0.01 4.33 15.95
C ASP A 245 -0.94 3.12 15.85
N SER A 246 -1.51 2.89 14.65
CA SER A 246 -2.42 1.76 14.43
C SER A 246 -1.70 0.42 14.61
N LEU A 247 -0.48 0.28 14.06
CA LEU A 247 0.28 -0.97 14.11
C LEU A 247 0.92 -1.24 15.48
N LYS A 248 1.10 -0.20 16.30
CA LYS A 248 1.51 -0.32 17.71
C LYS A 248 0.35 -0.52 18.69
N GLY A 249 -0.90 -0.44 18.21
CA GLY A 249 -2.09 -0.49 19.08
C GLY A 249 -2.25 0.74 19.99
N ILE A 250 -1.62 1.87 19.63
CA ILE A 250 -1.63 3.12 20.44
C ILE A 250 -2.84 3.99 20.08
N ARG A 251 -3.48 3.76 18.94
CA ARG A 251 -4.62 4.58 18.52
C ARG A 251 -5.75 4.55 19.55
N PRO A 252 -6.27 5.72 19.94
CA PRO A 252 -7.43 5.81 20.80
C PRO A 252 -8.60 5.09 20.14
N GLN A 253 -9.21 4.16 20.86
CA GLN A 253 -10.48 3.60 20.44
C GLN A 253 -11.57 4.66 20.54
N ARG A 254 -12.69 4.51 19.81
CA ARG A 254 -13.81 5.46 19.83
C ARG A 254 -14.33 5.76 21.24
N GLU A 255 -14.13 4.85 22.18
CA GLU A 255 -14.49 5.00 23.61
C GLU A 255 -13.76 6.17 24.29
N ASN A 256 -12.64 6.64 23.73
CA ASN A 256 -11.86 7.75 24.26
C ASN A 256 -12.18 9.09 23.59
N MET A 257 -13.28 9.20 22.85
CA MET A 257 -13.71 10.46 22.24
C MET A 257 -14.32 11.37 23.30
N THR A 258 -13.71 12.55 23.48
CA THR A 258 -14.28 13.58 24.35
C THR A 258 -15.45 14.26 23.66
N LEU A 259 -16.62 14.27 24.32
CA LEU A 259 -17.75 15.10 23.88
C LEU A 259 -17.38 16.59 24.09
N LEU A 260 -17.41 17.34 23.01
CA LEU A 260 -17.15 18.79 23.04
C LEU A 260 -18.38 19.60 23.47
N VAL A 261 -19.51 18.96 23.74
CA VAL A 261 -20.73 19.63 24.21
C VAL A 261 -20.92 19.32 25.69
N SER A 262 -20.92 20.36 26.51
CA SER A 262 -21.45 20.30 27.87
C SER A 262 -22.98 20.19 27.78
N SER A 263 -23.55 19.21 28.46
CA SER A 263 -25.00 19.12 28.72
C SER A 263 -25.54 20.36 29.37
#